data_07b1a883ddd3e76455f2ce8f9e58a495
#
_entry.id   07b1a883ddd3e76455f2ce8f9e58a495
#
_cell.length_a   1.000
_cell.length_b   1.000
_cell.length_c   1.000
_cell.angle_alpha   90.00
_cell.angle_beta   90.00
_cell.angle_gamma   90.00
#
_symmetry.space_group_name_H-M   'P 1'
#
loop_
_entity.id
_entity.type
_entity.pdbx_description
1 polymer ?
#
loop_
_entity_poly.entity_id
_entity_poly.type
_entity_poly.pdbx_seq_one_letter_code
_entity_poly.pdbx_strand_id
1 'polypeptide(L)'
;MPISTIDGCSESHWADVLEIVTEAIEEAGFGANLVSNADDVGIIHKRIIQNLYDNPIVVCDVSGKNPNVMFELGMRLAFDKPTVIIKDEKTTYSFDTSAIEHIEYPRDLRFSRIVDFKIKLTEKIVATHKRATTDPNFTTFLKHFGEFTVAKLDKKEVSGQEFMMEELRSISSAVRRVTFRHKGSSCFRHIGASSKRSN
;
A
#
# COMPACT_ATOMS: atom_id res chain seq x y z
N MET A 1 3.63 -0.24 -7.07
CA MET A 1 3.56 -0.07 -8.53
C MET A 1 2.14 -0.30 -9.04
N PRO A 2 1.76 0.20 -10.23
CA PRO A 2 0.52 -0.21 -10.89
C PRO A 2 0.50 -1.72 -11.15
N ILE A 3 -0.67 -2.34 -11.08
CA ILE A 3 -0.91 -3.76 -11.39
C ILE A 3 -2.11 -3.97 -12.32
N SER A 4 -2.89 -2.92 -12.56
CA SER A 4 -4.06 -2.93 -13.44
C SER A 4 -3.88 -1.96 -14.60
N THR A 5 -4.69 -2.10 -15.65
CA THR A 5 -4.62 -1.23 -16.82
C THR A 5 -4.74 0.24 -16.41
N ILE A 6 -3.74 1.04 -16.75
CA ILE A 6 -3.70 2.50 -16.51
C ILE A 6 -2.79 3.18 -17.54
N ASP A 7 -3.14 4.40 -17.92
CA ASP A 7 -2.36 5.27 -18.82
C ASP A 7 -1.95 4.61 -20.14
N GLY A 8 -2.84 3.76 -20.69
CA GLY A 8 -2.64 3.03 -21.92
C GLY A 8 -1.75 1.79 -21.83
N CYS A 9 -1.26 1.45 -20.65
CA CYS A 9 -0.51 0.22 -20.39
C CYS A 9 -1.42 -0.88 -19.85
N SER A 10 -1.27 -2.12 -20.37
CA SER A 10 -2.04 -3.29 -19.95
C SER A 10 -1.49 -3.90 -18.65
N GLU A 11 -2.25 -4.83 -18.07
CA GLU A 11 -1.77 -5.63 -16.91
C GLU A 11 -0.51 -6.43 -17.23
N SER A 12 -0.40 -6.96 -18.48
CA SER A 12 0.80 -7.68 -18.92
C SER A 12 2.04 -6.78 -18.95
N HIS A 13 1.89 -5.53 -19.38
CA HIS A 13 2.99 -4.56 -19.31
C HIS A 13 3.48 -4.35 -17.87
N TRP A 14 2.55 -4.23 -16.91
CA TRP A 14 2.92 -4.07 -15.50
C TRP A 14 3.52 -5.35 -14.89
N ALA A 15 3.13 -6.52 -15.40
CA ALA A 15 3.77 -7.78 -15.02
C ALA A 15 5.23 -7.83 -15.49
N ASP A 16 5.52 -7.40 -16.74
CA ASP A 16 6.88 -7.30 -17.27
C ASP A 16 7.71 -6.29 -16.45
N VAL A 17 7.14 -5.14 -16.11
CA VAL A 17 7.82 -4.15 -15.24
C VAL A 17 8.11 -4.72 -13.85
N LEU A 18 7.16 -5.48 -13.27
CA LEU A 18 7.37 -6.12 -11.98
C LEU A 18 8.54 -7.11 -12.02
N GLU A 19 8.63 -7.92 -13.07
CA GLU A 19 9.74 -8.87 -13.25
C GLU A 19 11.09 -8.13 -13.32
N ILE A 20 11.18 -7.09 -14.14
CA ILE A 20 12.40 -6.26 -14.29
C ILE A 20 12.82 -5.64 -12.95
N VAL A 21 11.87 -5.09 -12.19
CA VAL A 21 12.13 -4.47 -10.89
C VAL A 21 12.51 -5.52 -9.86
N THR A 22 11.86 -6.69 -9.88
CA THR A 22 12.19 -7.83 -9.01
C THR A 22 13.63 -8.27 -9.21
N GLU A 23 14.06 -8.47 -10.44
CA GLU A 23 15.45 -8.85 -10.75
C GLU A 23 16.46 -7.81 -10.21
N ALA A 24 16.19 -6.51 -10.37
CA ALA A 24 17.07 -5.46 -9.85
C ALA A 24 17.14 -5.43 -8.32
N ILE A 25 16.02 -5.73 -7.63
CA ILE A 25 15.96 -5.83 -6.17
C ILE A 25 16.74 -7.06 -5.69
N GLU A 26 16.63 -8.19 -6.36
CA GLU A 26 17.35 -9.40 -6.04
C GLU A 26 18.87 -9.25 -6.28
N GLU A 27 19.27 -8.61 -7.38
CA GLU A 27 20.66 -8.23 -7.64
C GLU A 27 21.23 -7.28 -6.56
N ALA A 28 20.39 -6.45 -5.94
CA ALA A 28 20.77 -5.62 -4.80
C ALA A 28 20.89 -6.38 -3.47
N GLY A 29 20.57 -7.68 -3.45
CA GLY A 29 20.67 -8.55 -2.27
C GLY A 29 19.43 -8.53 -1.38
N PHE A 30 18.25 -8.12 -1.89
CA PHE A 30 16.99 -8.12 -1.17
C PHE A 30 15.99 -9.10 -1.79
N GLY A 31 15.09 -9.63 -0.95
CA GLY A 31 13.91 -10.34 -1.44
C GLY A 31 12.84 -9.35 -1.91
N ALA A 32 12.38 -9.49 -3.16
CA ALA A 32 11.32 -8.67 -3.71
C ALA A 32 9.95 -9.19 -3.29
N ASN A 33 9.06 -8.30 -2.82
CA ASN A 33 7.68 -8.63 -2.51
C ASN A 33 6.77 -7.42 -2.72
N LEU A 34 5.57 -7.62 -3.28
CA LEU A 34 4.57 -6.56 -3.34
C LEU A 34 4.01 -6.28 -1.95
N VAL A 35 3.80 -5.00 -1.62
CA VAL A 35 3.27 -4.59 -0.30
C VAL A 35 1.88 -5.16 -0.02
N SER A 36 1.12 -5.52 -1.06
CA SER A 36 -0.19 -6.17 -0.97
C SER A 36 -0.14 -7.68 -0.79
N ASN A 37 1.02 -8.31 -1.07
CA ASN A 37 1.16 -9.76 -0.92
C ASN A 37 1.11 -10.19 0.53
N ALA A 38 0.50 -11.34 0.76
CA ALA A 38 0.39 -11.94 2.06
C ALA A 38 0.17 -13.43 2.00
N ASP A 39 0.70 -14.12 2.99
CA ASP A 39 0.61 -15.56 3.16
C ASP A 39 -0.65 -15.97 3.96
N ASP A 40 -1.40 -15.00 4.53
CA ASP A 40 -2.57 -15.25 5.38
C ASP A 40 -3.79 -14.40 5.00
N VAL A 41 -4.96 -14.76 5.53
CA VAL A 41 -6.21 -14.00 5.36
C VAL A 41 -6.31 -12.92 6.45
N GLY A 42 -6.33 -11.65 6.05
CA GLY A 42 -6.41 -10.53 7.00
C GLY A 42 -6.93 -9.24 6.37
N ILE A 43 -6.90 -8.15 7.13
CA ILE A 43 -7.29 -6.82 6.64
C ILE A 43 -6.17 -6.30 5.73
N ILE A 44 -6.40 -6.31 4.42
CA ILE A 44 -5.42 -5.92 3.37
C ILE A 44 -4.76 -4.58 3.70
N HIS A 45 -5.52 -3.56 4.08
CA HIS A 45 -4.97 -2.23 4.39
C HIS A 45 -4.02 -2.23 5.59
N LYS A 46 -4.33 -2.99 6.66
CA LYS A 46 -3.44 -3.10 7.83
C LYS A 46 -2.10 -3.68 7.42
N ARG A 47 -2.12 -4.67 6.55
CA ARG A 47 -0.94 -5.38 6.05
C ARG A 47 -0.10 -4.50 5.12
N ILE A 48 -0.75 -3.78 4.20
CA ILE A 48 -0.05 -2.81 3.34
C ILE A 48 0.68 -1.78 4.20
N ILE A 49 0.00 -1.19 5.19
CA ILE A 49 0.61 -0.21 6.11
C ILE A 49 1.79 -0.82 6.87
N GLN A 50 1.63 -2.06 7.38
CA GLN A 50 2.68 -2.75 8.11
C GLN A 50 3.89 -3.03 7.19
N ASN A 51 3.67 -3.52 5.97
CA ASN A 51 4.73 -3.76 5.00
C ASN A 51 5.43 -2.46 4.60
N LEU A 52 4.69 -1.38 4.39
CA LEU A 52 5.26 -0.06 4.12
C LEU A 52 6.09 0.45 5.30
N TYR A 53 5.78 0.06 6.53
CA TYR A 53 6.54 0.46 7.70
C TYR A 53 7.75 -0.46 7.98
N ASP A 54 7.59 -1.78 7.94
CA ASP A 54 8.60 -2.75 8.39
C ASP A 54 9.71 -3.00 7.36
N ASN A 55 9.40 -2.94 6.06
CA ASN A 55 10.41 -3.22 5.04
C ASN A 55 11.58 -2.23 5.10
N PRO A 56 12.83 -2.72 5.01
CA PRO A 56 14.04 -1.88 5.13
C PRO A 56 14.13 -0.84 4.02
N ILE A 57 13.67 -1.17 2.82
CA ILE A 57 13.64 -0.27 1.67
C ILE A 57 12.38 -0.56 0.83
N VAL A 58 11.81 0.47 0.21
CA VAL A 58 10.68 0.34 -0.71
C VAL A 58 11.05 0.95 -2.05
N VAL A 59 10.78 0.22 -3.13
CA VAL A 59 10.82 0.73 -4.51
C VAL A 59 9.40 1.06 -4.93
N CYS A 60 9.13 2.31 -5.26
CA CYS A 60 7.81 2.81 -5.59
C CYS A 60 7.76 3.27 -7.05
N ASP A 61 7.00 2.56 -7.89
CA ASP A 61 6.76 2.95 -9.28
C ASP A 61 5.51 3.83 -9.38
N VAL A 62 5.70 5.11 -9.63
CA VAL A 62 4.63 6.11 -9.74
C VAL A 62 4.12 6.32 -11.17
N SER A 63 4.45 5.41 -12.09
CA SER A 63 3.99 5.47 -13.47
C SER A 63 2.47 5.53 -13.56
N GLY A 64 1.97 6.33 -14.51
CA GLY A 64 0.54 6.57 -14.68
C GLY A 64 -0.15 7.24 -13.48
N LYS A 65 0.60 7.64 -12.45
CA LYS A 65 0.09 8.30 -11.23
C LYS A 65 -1.08 7.53 -10.59
N ASN A 66 -0.94 6.20 -10.46
CA ASN A 66 -1.96 5.38 -9.83
C ASN A 66 -2.25 5.92 -8.41
N PRO A 67 -3.51 6.25 -8.08
CA PRO A 67 -3.86 6.91 -6.83
C PRO A 67 -3.54 6.06 -5.59
N ASN A 68 -3.66 4.73 -5.67
CA ASN A 68 -3.32 3.83 -4.56
C ASN A 68 -1.80 3.84 -4.31
N VAL A 69 -1.00 3.78 -5.38
CA VAL A 69 0.46 3.87 -5.28
C VAL A 69 0.90 5.21 -4.72
N MET A 70 0.28 6.31 -5.16
CA MET A 70 0.58 7.65 -4.63
C MET A 70 0.23 7.78 -3.14
N PHE A 71 -0.88 7.17 -2.69
CA PHE A 71 -1.26 7.10 -1.28
C PHE A 71 -0.24 6.29 -0.46
N GLU A 72 0.15 5.11 -0.94
CA GLU A 72 1.16 4.26 -0.32
C GLU A 72 2.52 4.96 -0.22
N LEU A 73 2.92 5.66 -1.29
CA LEU A 73 4.14 6.48 -1.29
C LEU A 73 4.07 7.58 -0.24
N GLY A 74 2.96 8.32 -0.16
CA GLY A 74 2.76 9.37 0.84
C GLY A 74 2.91 8.84 2.27
N MET A 75 2.35 7.67 2.57
CA MET A 75 2.51 7.01 3.86
C MET A 75 3.97 6.61 4.13
N ARG A 76 4.65 6.03 3.14
CA ARG A 76 6.07 5.64 3.28
C ARG A 76 6.97 6.85 3.55
N LEU A 77 6.73 7.96 2.85
CA LEU A 77 7.44 9.23 3.05
C LEU A 77 7.14 9.84 4.43
N ALA A 78 5.90 9.72 4.93
CA ALA A 78 5.53 10.15 6.27
C ALA A 78 6.22 9.32 7.38
N PHE A 79 6.55 8.06 7.11
CA PHE A 79 7.38 7.24 7.99
C PHE A 79 8.87 7.58 7.92
N ASP A 80 9.26 8.45 7.01
CA ASP A 80 10.64 8.88 6.72
C ASP A 80 11.63 7.72 6.56
N LYS A 81 11.20 6.69 5.86
CA LYS A 81 11.97 5.46 5.66
C LYS A 81 12.55 5.37 4.24
N PRO A 82 13.67 4.62 4.05
CA PRO A 82 14.36 4.50 2.77
C PRO A 82 13.42 4.15 1.63
N THR A 83 13.38 4.99 0.60
CA THR A 83 12.49 4.85 -0.55
C THR A 83 13.22 5.22 -1.83
N VAL A 84 13.10 4.39 -2.85
CA VAL A 84 13.53 4.67 -4.22
C VAL A 84 12.30 4.85 -5.08
N ILE A 85 12.19 5.97 -5.77
CA ILE A 85 11.06 6.26 -6.65
C ILE A 85 11.48 6.01 -8.09
N ILE A 86 10.69 5.25 -8.82
CA ILE A 86 10.86 5.00 -10.25
C ILE A 86 9.62 5.47 -11.01
N LYS A 87 9.78 5.77 -12.27
CA LYS A 87 8.69 6.09 -13.19
C LYS A 87 9.06 5.77 -14.63
N ASP A 88 8.08 5.54 -15.47
CA ASP A 88 8.33 5.52 -16.91
C ASP A 88 8.62 6.93 -17.47
N GLU A 89 9.26 6.98 -18.63
CA GLU A 89 9.67 8.24 -19.28
C GLU A 89 8.49 9.14 -19.71
N LYS A 90 7.27 8.60 -19.83
CA LYS A 90 6.07 9.35 -20.24
C LYS A 90 5.31 9.95 -19.07
N THR A 91 5.49 9.40 -17.88
CA THR A 91 4.85 9.91 -16.67
C THR A 91 5.49 11.22 -16.25
N THR A 92 4.72 12.30 -16.19
CA THR A 92 5.18 13.60 -15.72
C THR A 92 5.39 13.61 -14.21
N TYR A 93 6.32 14.42 -13.72
CA TYR A 93 6.52 14.60 -12.29
C TYR A 93 5.25 15.12 -11.59
N SER A 94 4.98 14.63 -10.40
CA SER A 94 3.97 15.20 -9.50
C SER A 94 4.62 16.30 -8.68
N PHE A 95 3.91 17.40 -8.45
CA PHE A 95 4.43 18.55 -7.69
C PHE A 95 4.98 18.12 -6.33
N ASP A 96 4.22 17.32 -5.58
CA ASP A 96 4.54 16.92 -4.21
C ASP A 96 5.78 16.01 -4.10
N THR A 97 6.11 15.27 -5.16
CA THR A 97 7.26 14.34 -5.18
C THR A 97 8.40 14.81 -6.06
N SER A 98 8.25 15.92 -6.76
CA SER A 98 9.25 16.43 -7.71
C SER A 98 10.60 16.81 -7.07
N ALA A 99 10.62 17.07 -5.77
CA ALA A 99 11.83 17.34 -5.01
C ALA A 99 12.66 16.06 -4.72
N ILE A 100 12.07 14.87 -4.87
CA ILE A 100 12.73 13.60 -4.67
C ILE A 100 13.24 13.08 -6.01
N GLU A 101 14.45 12.55 -6.06
CA GLU A 101 15.01 11.96 -7.27
C GLU A 101 14.21 10.74 -7.73
N HIS A 102 13.87 10.71 -9.03
CA HIS A 102 13.20 9.58 -9.67
C HIS A 102 14.17 8.93 -10.67
N ILE A 103 14.15 7.61 -10.75
CA ILE A 103 14.85 6.87 -11.80
C ILE A 103 13.85 6.56 -12.90
N GLU A 104 14.18 6.96 -14.12
CA GLU A 104 13.31 6.76 -15.28
C GLU A 104 13.64 5.47 -16.02
N TYR A 105 12.60 4.77 -16.50
CA TYR A 105 12.72 3.64 -17.40
C TYR A 105 11.90 3.85 -18.69
N PRO A 106 12.30 3.21 -19.81
CA PRO A 106 11.57 3.32 -21.05
C PRO A 106 10.23 2.58 -20.96
N ARG A 107 9.12 3.24 -21.29
CA ARG A 107 7.79 2.62 -21.30
C ARG A 107 7.68 1.47 -22.31
N ASP A 108 8.44 1.52 -23.41
CA ASP A 108 8.46 0.46 -24.43
C ASP A 108 9.28 -0.78 -24.01
N LEU A 109 9.86 -0.76 -22.81
CA LEU A 109 10.68 -1.81 -22.21
C LEU A 109 11.84 -2.28 -23.13
N ARG A 110 12.39 -1.38 -23.97
CA ARG A 110 13.45 -1.69 -24.91
C ARG A 110 14.67 -2.24 -24.17
N PHE A 111 15.11 -3.44 -24.55
CA PHE A 111 16.12 -4.25 -23.87
C PHE A 111 17.38 -3.47 -23.43
N SER A 112 18.03 -2.76 -24.36
CA SER A 112 19.30 -2.05 -24.03
C SER A 112 19.09 -0.99 -22.94
N ARG A 113 17.98 -0.25 -22.95
CA ARG A 113 17.67 0.77 -21.97
C ARG A 113 17.21 0.18 -20.63
N ILE A 114 16.58 -0.99 -20.67
CA ILE A 114 16.17 -1.71 -19.44
C ILE A 114 17.40 -2.27 -18.72
N VAL A 115 18.42 -2.75 -19.43
CA VAL A 115 19.69 -3.19 -18.81
C VAL A 115 20.33 -2.02 -18.05
N ASP A 116 20.44 -0.84 -18.67
CA ASP A 116 20.98 0.36 -18.02
C ASP A 116 20.13 0.80 -16.81
N PHE A 117 18.80 0.71 -16.94
CA PHE A 117 17.88 1.01 -15.85
C PHE A 117 18.05 0.06 -14.66
N LYS A 118 18.15 -1.25 -14.90
CA LYS A 118 18.36 -2.25 -13.84
C LYS A 118 19.64 -1.97 -13.06
N ILE A 119 20.75 -1.73 -13.76
CA ILE A 119 22.03 -1.41 -13.11
C ILE A 119 21.87 -0.17 -12.20
N LYS A 120 21.30 0.92 -12.72
CA LYS A 120 21.07 2.14 -11.94
C LYS A 120 20.15 1.93 -10.74
N LEU A 121 19.09 1.13 -10.92
CA LEU A 121 18.15 0.83 -9.85
C LEU A 121 18.83 0.02 -8.76
N THR A 122 19.56 -1.04 -9.11
CA THR A 122 20.34 -1.88 -8.18
C THR A 122 21.32 -1.03 -7.36
N GLU A 123 22.14 -0.20 -8.03
CA GLU A 123 23.08 0.70 -7.36
C GLU A 123 22.36 1.68 -6.39
N LYS A 124 21.25 2.26 -6.82
CA LYS A 124 20.50 3.20 -6.01
C LYS A 124 19.87 2.54 -4.78
N ILE A 125 19.34 1.32 -4.92
CA ILE A 125 18.81 0.53 -3.80
C ILE A 125 19.90 0.31 -2.76
N VAL A 126 21.05 -0.22 -3.17
CA VAL A 126 22.19 -0.50 -2.28
C VAL A 126 22.68 0.77 -1.60
N ALA A 127 22.90 1.84 -2.36
CA ALA A 127 23.39 3.11 -1.82
C ALA A 127 22.40 3.75 -0.82
N THR A 128 21.10 3.74 -1.14
CA THR A 128 20.06 4.32 -0.28
C THR A 128 19.94 3.54 1.02
N HIS A 129 19.91 2.21 0.96
CA HIS A 129 19.86 1.36 2.15
C HIS A 129 21.10 1.51 3.01
N LYS A 130 22.29 1.48 2.40
CA LYS A 130 23.56 1.68 3.12
C LYS A 130 23.57 3.02 3.85
N ARG A 131 23.20 4.10 3.17
CA ARG A 131 23.15 5.42 3.78
C ARG A 131 22.16 5.48 4.94
N ALA A 132 20.98 4.89 4.77
CA ALA A 132 19.96 4.86 5.82
C ALA A 132 20.38 4.07 7.07
N THR A 133 21.28 3.09 6.94
CA THR A 133 21.78 2.28 8.06
C THR A 133 23.04 2.87 8.73
N THR A 134 23.79 3.70 8.01
CA THR A 134 25.08 4.25 8.50
C THR A 134 25.01 5.70 8.92
N ASP A 135 24.06 6.47 8.40
CA ASP A 135 23.91 7.90 8.69
C ASP A 135 22.75 8.14 9.67
N PRO A 136 23.01 8.52 10.93
CA PRO A 136 21.97 8.82 11.91
C PRO A 136 21.06 10.00 11.51
N ASN A 137 21.55 10.87 10.61
CA ASN A 137 20.81 12.02 10.11
C ASN A 137 20.10 11.72 8.78
N PHE A 138 20.09 10.46 8.35
CA PHE A 138 19.40 10.07 7.13
C PHE A 138 17.93 10.45 7.20
N THR A 139 17.45 11.05 6.13
CA THR A 139 16.03 11.33 5.90
C THR A 139 15.73 11.10 4.43
N THR A 140 14.57 10.54 4.15
CA THR A 140 14.07 10.43 2.79
C THR A 140 13.37 11.72 2.35
N PHE A 141 12.56 12.29 3.22
CA PHE A 141 11.71 13.42 2.85
C PHE A 141 11.37 14.33 4.03
N LEU A 142 10.78 13.80 5.10
CA LEU A 142 10.03 14.56 6.08
C LEU A 142 10.90 15.55 6.88
N LYS A 143 12.06 15.11 7.33
CA LYS A 143 12.97 15.93 8.15
C LYS A 143 13.63 17.09 7.38
N HIS A 144 13.56 17.09 6.05
CA HIS A 144 14.00 18.27 5.26
C HIS A 144 13.14 19.52 5.54
N PHE A 145 11.94 19.34 6.07
CA PHE A 145 11.00 20.42 6.39
C PHE A 145 10.98 20.80 7.88
N GLY A 146 11.82 20.17 8.71
CA GLY A 146 11.92 20.43 10.14
C GLY A 146 11.93 19.16 10.99
N GLU A 147 11.86 19.32 12.31
CA GLU A 147 11.75 18.18 13.22
C GLU A 147 10.30 17.72 13.35
N PHE A 148 10.08 16.46 13.02
CA PHE A 148 8.76 15.82 13.12
C PHE A 148 8.84 14.56 13.97
N THR A 149 7.83 14.35 14.80
CA THR A 149 7.66 13.07 15.49
C THR A 149 6.99 12.09 14.53
N VAL A 150 7.77 11.14 14.01
CA VAL A 150 7.25 10.09 13.14
C VAL A 150 6.43 9.10 13.96
N ALA A 151 5.24 8.76 13.49
CA ALA A 151 4.41 7.73 14.10
C ALA A 151 5.16 6.40 14.16
N LYS A 152 5.20 5.78 15.34
CA LYS A 152 5.68 4.40 15.51
C LYS A 152 4.48 3.48 15.49
N LEU A 153 4.52 2.46 14.64
CA LEU A 153 3.54 1.38 14.70
C LEU A 153 3.95 0.43 15.81
N ASP A 154 3.07 0.27 16.77
CA ASP A 154 3.26 -0.74 17.80
C ASP A 154 3.21 -2.12 17.15
N LYS A 155 4.30 -2.88 17.27
CA LYS A 155 4.30 -4.31 16.98
C LYS A 155 3.51 -5.01 18.08
N LYS A 156 2.18 -4.98 17.97
CA LYS A 156 1.36 -5.83 18.80
C LYS A 156 1.48 -7.23 18.22
N GLU A 157 2.39 -8.03 18.77
CA GLU A 157 2.27 -9.48 18.64
C GLU A 157 0.96 -9.88 19.33
N VAL A 158 -0.10 -9.91 18.55
CA VAL A 158 -1.39 -10.43 19.05
C VAL A 158 -1.18 -11.92 19.18
N SER A 159 -1.15 -12.42 20.41
CA SER A 159 -1.13 -13.86 20.63
C SER A 159 -2.33 -14.46 19.90
N GLY A 160 -2.20 -15.67 19.33
CA GLY A 160 -3.30 -16.31 18.61
C GLY A 160 -4.60 -16.39 19.41
N GLN A 161 -4.53 -16.35 20.76
CA GLN A 161 -5.69 -16.28 21.65
C GLN A 161 -6.37 -14.89 21.65
N GLU A 162 -5.61 -13.80 21.65
CA GLU A 162 -6.18 -12.44 21.56
C GLU A 162 -6.81 -12.19 20.20
N PHE A 163 -6.21 -12.67 19.12
CA PHE A 163 -6.79 -12.60 17.78
C PHE A 163 -8.13 -13.36 17.70
N MET A 164 -8.20 -14.59 18.21
CA MET A 164 -9.46 -15.35 18.27
C MET A 164 -10.53 -14.65 19.12
N MET A 165 -10.15 -14.02 20.23
CA MET A 165 -11.09 -13.27 21.07
C MET A 165 -11.62 -12.02 20.39
N GLU A 166 -10.81 -11.34 19.60
CA GLU A 166 -11.22 -10.14 18.86
C GLU A 166 -12.15 -10.50 17.68
N GLU A 167 -11.86 -11.61 16.98
CA GLU A 167 -12.76 -12.18 15.95
C GLU A 167 -14.08 -12.65 16.53
N LEU A 168 -14.08 -13.35 17.65
CA LEU A 168 -15.30 -13.77 18.33
C LEU A 168 -16.15 -12.57 18.78
N ARG A 169 -15.54 -11.46 19.23
CA ARG A 169 -16.24 -10.22 19.54
C ARG A 169 -16.83 -9.58 18.28
N SER A 170 -16.10 -9.58 17.18
CA SER A 170 -16.55 -9.06 15.88
C SER A 170 -17.75 -9.85 15.36
N ILE A 171 -17.67 -11.19 15.36
CA ILE A 171 -18.76 -12.08 14.97
C ILE A 171 -19.97 -11.90 15.89
N SER A 172 -19.77 -11.84 17.21
CA SER A 172 -20.84 -11.61 18.18
C SER A 172 -21.56 -10.28 17.95
N SER A 173 -20.83 -9.22 17.61
CA SER A 173 -21.42 -7.91 17.30
C SER A 173 -22.18 -7.90 15.97
N ALA A 174 -21.73 -8.68 14.98
CA ALA A 174 -22.42 -8.86 13.71
C ALA A 174 -23.72 -9.66 13.87
N VAL A 175 -23.67 -10.74 14.64
CA VAL A 175 -24.86 -11.56 14.96
C VAL A 175 -25.90 -10.75 15.73
N ARG A 176 -25.49 -9.93 16.70
CA ARG A 176 -26.43 -9.01 17.40
C ARG A 176 -27.10 -8.02 16.44
N ARG A 177 -26.40 -7.49 15.46
CA ARG A 177 -27.00 -6.59 14.44
C ARG A 177 -28.03 -7.28 13.56
N VAL A 178 -27.82 -8.55 13.21
CA VAL A 178 -28.77 -9.37 12.42
C VAL A 178 -30.00 -9.73 13.23
N THR A 179 -29.84 -10.12 14.50
CA THR A 179 -30.97 -10.48 15.39
C THR A 179 -31.84 -9.27 15.76
N PHE A 180 -31.28 -8.08 15.89
CA PHE A 180 -32.08 -6.85 16.09
C PHE A 180 -32.88 -6.44 14.84
N ARG A 181 -32.37 -6.71 13.64
CA ARG A 181 -33.12 -6.45 12.39
C ARG A 181 -34.33 -7.37 12.23
N HIS A 182 -34.25 -8.61 12.72
CA HIS A 182 -35.37 -9.56 12.63
C HIS A 182 -36.49 -9.26 13.66
N LYS A 183 -36.18 -8.72 14.82
CA LYS A 183 -37.21 -8.34 15.83
C LYS A 183 -37.95 -7.06 15.47
N GLY A 184 -37.43 -6.21 14.59
CA GLY A 184 -38.08 -4.98 14.12
C GLY A 184 -39.15 -5.19 13.05
N SER A 185 -39.20 -6.34 12.39
CA SER A 185 -40.13 -6.62 11.28
C SER A 185 -41.43 -7.34 11.71
N SER A 186 -41.61 -7.64 13.00
CA SER A 186 -42.73 -8.41 13.49
C SER A 186 -43.81 -7.61 14.25
N CYS A 187 -43.75 -6.28 14.28
CA CYS A 187 -44.64 -5.46 15.10
C CYS A 187 -45.51 -4.47 14.31
N PHE A 188 -45.91 -4.83 13.05
CA PHE A 188 -46.93 -4.03 12.34
C PHE A 188 -47.83 -4.95 11.52
N ARG A 189 -48.69 -5.70 12.19
CA ARG A 189 -49.94 -6.21 11.64
C ARG A 189 -50.87 -6.52 12.79
N HIS A 190 -51.70 -5.57 13.22
CA HIS A 190 -53.05 -5.76 13.75
C HIS A 190 -53.53 -4.42 14.29
N ILE A 191 -54.11 -3.58 13.45
CA ILE A 191 -55.29 -2.78 13.79
C ILE A 191 -55.94 -2.46 12.44
N GLY A 192 -56.96 -3.19 12.10
CA GLY A 192 -57.86 -2.90 11.01
C GLY A 192 -59.13 -3.66 11.25
N ALA A 193 -60.17 -2.98 11.40
CA ALA A 193 -61.56 -3.36 11.17
C ALA A 193 -62.48 -3.24 12.35
N SER A 194 -63.53 -2.54 12.00
CA SER A 194 -64.85 -2.47 12.61
C SER A 194 -65.11 -1.14 13.36
N SER A 195 -66.11 -0.32 13.04
CA SER A 195 -67.49 -0.67 12.79
C SER A 195 -68.23 0.49 12.13
N LYS A 196 -68.99 0.21 11.08
CA LYS A 196 -70.18 0.99 10.67
C LYS A 196 -71.32 0.77 11.66
N ARG A 197 -72.06 1.83 11.99
CA ARG A 197 -73.56 1.92 12.10
C ARG A 197 -73.94 3.37 12.50
N SER A 198 -74.62 4.04 11.61
CA SER A 198 -76.08 4.36 11.58
C SER A 198 -76.52 5.27 12.74
N ASN A 199 -76.79 6.47 12.43
CA ASN A 199 -78.07 7.06 12.08
C ASN A 199 -77.84 8.45 11.46
#